data_4caeca63073dc828148e3dfcbeb16df7
#
_entry.id   4caeca63073dc828148e3dfcbeb16df7
#
_cell.length_a   1.000
_cell.length_b   1.000
_cell.length_c   1.000
_cell.angle_alpha   90.00
_cell.angle_beta   90.00
_cell.angle_gamma   90.00
#
_symmetry.space_group_name_H-M   'P 1'
#
loop_
_entity.id
_entity.type
_entity.pdbx_description
1 polymer ?
#
loop_
_entity_poly.entity_id
_entity_poly.type
_entity_poly.pdbx_seq_one_letter_code
_entity_poly.pdbx_strand_id
1 'polypeptide(L)'
;MSRSSRRLRFLAHALLILAAIVPAWGAQSEAPHAARRAAVIAKIDGGVAIIPSQLANPRGIQDSKDFYYLTGAAQPEAVLVLAGDAEKREILFNRAGKWAGDGIPGSLEVRAMTDLRSFLPRAIRDKKAYVSFPGLDGTLEALGGSAAISGAAAILPIDPILSELRMIKSPDEIQTLQKAVDITAEAFVEVLKAAQPGMTEKDIDAIIQFTNQRHQATSSFTQVASGPNSVNIHFGSTPRVLQAGDVIVFDLGAWFEKNTSDISRTIPVSGKFTPEQAEIYELVLSAQKEAIRLMTPGTTAIKPQEAAEKVLLEGLGKLGLVTDPASPWQRRLYIQHGFGHGIGLDVHDVWSWWSPKMRTETLKPGMVLTMEPGLYFPAGRLEQVPSMFKAQASEEELKAFVARVGPVYAKYAGIGCRIEDDVLITETGNRVLSTAAPKEIADIERMMKEPSPFNQIIK
;
A
#
# COMPACT_ATOMS: atom_id res chain seq x y z
N MET A 1 26.76 68.19 28.62
CA MET A 1 27.27 66.86 28.89
C MET A 1 26.11 65.89 28.77
N SER A 2 25.97 65.47 27.70
CA SER A 2 26.09 64.32 26.78
C SER A 2 25.15 63.17 27.17
N ARG A 3 24.00 63.14 26.43
CA ARG A 3 23.08 61.98 26.34
C ARG A 3 23.64 61.00 25.32
N SER A 4 24.43 60.04 25.70
CA SER A 4 24.97 59.07 24.72
C SER A 4 25.52 57.79 25.39
N SER A 5 24.75 57.12 26.24
CA SER A 5 25.19 55.82 26.78
C SER A 5 24.05 54.83 27.13
N ARG A 6 22.87 54.99 26.51
CA ARG A 6 21.74 54.06 26.77
C ARG A 6 21.20 53.31 25.54
N ARG A 7 21.88 53.33 24.38
CA ARG A 7 21.40 52.63 23.18
C ARG A 7 22.25 51.46 22.71
N LEU A 8 23.19 50.95 23.51
CA LEU A 8 24.07 49.81 23.12
C LEU A 8 23.91 48.55 23.98
N ARG A 9 22.84 48.42 24.75
CA ARG A 9 22.60 47.17 25.54
C ARG A 9 21.35 46.38 25.19
N PHE A 10 20.66 46.69 24.06
CA PHE A 10 19.47 45.98 23.61
C PHE A 10 19.67 45.20 22.29
N LEU A 11 20.89 45.13 21.74
CA LEU A 11 21.19 44.39 20.50
C LEU A 11 22.03 43.14 20.69
N ALA A 12 22.31 42.76 21.96
CA ALA A 12 23.12 41.55 22.27
C ALA A 12 22.31 40.36 22.79
N HIS A 13 20.97 40.40 22.80
CA HIS A 13 20.12 39.30 23.30
C HIS A 13 19.14 38.75 22.24
N ALA A 14 19.26 39.15 20.97
CA ALA A 14 18.38 38.68 19.87
C ALA A 14 19.11 37.80 18.82
N LEU A 15 20.32 37.33 19.13
CA LEU A 15 21.11 36.52 18.16
C LEU A 15 21.53 35.14 18.67
N LEU A 16 20.79 34.58 19.65
CA LEU A 16 21.12 33.27 20.24
C LEU A 16 19.94 32.30 20.29
N ILE A 17 18.90 32.47 19.46
CA ILE A 17 17.85 31.44 19.28
C ILE A 17 17.48 31.40 17.81
N LEU A 18 18.34 30.89 16.96
CA LEU A 18 18.04 30.38 15.62
C LEU A 18 19.15 29.44 15.13
N ALA A 19 19.66 28.60 16.03
CA ALA A 19 20.23 27.31 15.69
C ALA A 19 19.10 26.27 15.86
N ALA A 20 17.98 26.47 15.15
CA ALA A 20 16.96 25.46 15.00
C ALA A 20 17.50 24.43 14.03
N ILE A 21 17.93 23.31 14.57
CA ILE A 21 17.62 21.95 14.17
C ILE A 21 17.18 21.90 12.69
N VAL A 22 18.17 21.90 11.80
CA VAL A 22 18.04 21.17 10.55
C VAL A 22 18.13 19.71 10.98
N PRO A 23 17.08 18.89 10.90
CA PRO A 23 17.25 17.46 11.10
C PRO A 23 18.26 17.02 10.05
N ALA A 24 19.35 16.43 10.49
CA ALA A 24 20.27 15.71 9.63
C ALA A 24 19.44 14.61 8.96
N TRP A 25 19.01 14.84 7.75
CA TRP A 25 18.47 13.84 6.87
C TRP A 25 19.64 12.92 6.48
N GLY A 26 19.65 11.72 7.04
CA GLY A 26 20.61 10.70 6.63
C GLY A 26 21.28 10.03 7.83
N ALA A 27 20.64 9.06 8.34
CA ALA A 27 21.03 7.76 8.88
C ALA A 27 19.83 7.28 9.71
N GLN A 28 19.04 6.37 9.13
CA GLN A 28 18.09 5.63 9.97
C GLN A 28 18.88 5.05 11.13
N SER A 29 18.42 5.28 12.37
CA SER A 29 19.12 4.76 13.53
C SER A 29 19.21 3.23 13.39
N GLU A 30 20.35 2.63 13.65
CA GLU A 30 20.54 1.18 13.60
C GLU A 30 19.60 0.42 14.54
N ALA A 31 19.13 1.08 15.60
CA ALA A 31 18.32 0.49 16.65
C ALA A 31 17.09 -0.30 16.16
N PRO A 32 16.27 0.17 15.19
CA PRO A 32 15.12 -0.60 14.71
C PRO A 32 15.53 -1.89 13.99
N HIS A 33 16.55 -1.85 13.14
CA HIS A 33 16.97 -3.01 12.35
C HIS A 33 17.62 -4.09 13.24
N ALA A 34 18.44 -3.69 14.21
CA ALA A 34 19.01 -4.61 15.20
C ALA A 34 17.91 -5.29 16.03
N ALA A 35 16.90 -4.55 16.47
CA ALA A 35 15.76 -5.10 17.20
C ALA A 35 14.98 -6.11 16.34
N ARG A 36 14.78 -5.84 15.06
CA ARG A 36 14.11 -6.75 14.11
C ARG A 36 14.92 -8.02 13.90
N ARG A 37 16.25 -7.93 13.73
CA ARG A 37 17.13 -9.10 13.63
C ARG A 37 17.09 -9.95 14.90
N ALA A 38 17.14 -9.31 16.07
CA ALA A 38 17.00 -10.01 17.35
C ALA A 38 15.66 -10.73 17.49
N ALA A 39 14.57 -10.11 17.03
CA ALA A 39 13.24 -10.74 17.01
C ALA A 39 13.18 -11.95 16.07
N VAL A 40 13.82 -11.89 14.89
CA VAL A 40 13.95 -13.07 14.00
C VAL A 40 14.75 -14.18 14.70
N ILE A 41 15.90 -13.84 15.28
CA ILE A 41 16.78 -14.78 15.99
C ILE A 41 16.00 -15.51 17.10
N ALA A 42 15.17 -14.80 17.85
CA ALA A 42 14.35 -15.38 18.91
C ALA A 42 13.28 -16.37 18.37
N LYS A 43 12.81 -16.16 17.15
CA LYS A 43 11.73 -16.97 16.52
C LYS A 43 12.23 -18.18 15.73
N ILE A 44 13.49 -18.21 15.33
CA ILE A 44 14.05 -19.33 14.52
C ILE A 44 14.51 -20.53 15.38
N ASP A 45 14.34 -20.48 16.70
CA ASP A 45 14.49 -21.62 17.61
C ASP A 45 15.80 -22.42 17.37
N GLY A 46 16.94 -21.77 17.51
CA GLY A 46 18.28 -22.36 17.29
C GLY A 46 18.62 -22.63 15.81
N GLY A 47 17.72 -22.34 14.89
CA GLY A 47 17.94 -22.46 13.45
C GLY A 47 18.80 -21.35 12.85
N VAL A 48 18.86 -21.33 11.53
CA VAL A 48 19.61 -20.32 10.75
C VAL A 48 18.70 -19.72 9.70
N ALA A 49 18.54 -18.39 9.70
CA ALA A 49 17.84 -17.65 8.66
C ALA A 49 18.83 -17.13 7.61
N ILE A 50 18.46 -17.25 6.34
CA ILE A 50 19.27 -16.90 5.18
C ILE A 50 18.44 -15.94 4.32
N ILE A 51 18.81 -14.67 4.29
CA ILE A 51 18.06 -13.61 3.64
C ILE A 51 18.94 -12.94 2.58
N PRO A 52 18.74 -13.23 1.28
CA PRO A 52 19.46 -12.55 0.20
C PRO A 52 18.92 -11.13 0.01
N SER A 53 19.81 -10.23 -0.44
CA SER A 53 19.45 -8.84 -0.76
C SER A 53 18.64 -8.70 -2.04
N GLN A 54 18.69 -9.71 -2.90
CA GLN A 54 17.99 -9.74 -4.18
C GLN A 54 17.33 -11.10 -4.38
N LEU A 55 16.14 -11.07 -4.94
CA LEU A 55 15.33 -12.26 -5.26
C LEU A 55 15.12 -12.33 -6.77
N ALA A 56 15.41 -13.49 -7.34
CA ALA A 56 15.04 -13.76 -8.73
C ALA A 56 13.54 -14.13 -8.79
N ASN A 57 12.83 -13.53 -9.73
CA ASN A 57 11.46 -13.88 -10.04
C ASN A 57 11.24 -13.88 -11.57
N PRO A 58 10.09 -14.35 -12.09
CA PRO A 58 9.82 -14.38 -13.53
C PRO A 58 9.90 -13.01 -14.25
N ARG A 59 9.89 -11.89 -13.50
CA ARG A 59 10.00 -10.53 -14.05
C ARG A 59 11.41 -9.96 -13.98
N GLY A 60 12.38 -10.73 -13.44
CA GLY A 60 13.77 -10.34 -13.28
C GLY A 60 14.23 -10.36 -11.81
N ILE A 61 15.36 -9.70 -11.55
CA ILE A 61 15.92 -9.58 -10.20
C ILE A 61 15.29 -8.38 -9.50
N GLN A 62 14.80 -8.57 -8.29
CA GLN A 62 14.21 -7.53 -7.45
C GLN A 62 14.95 -7.44 -6.11
N ASP A 63 15.03 -6.23 -5.57
CA ASP A 63 15.53 -5.99 -4.21
C ASP A 63 14.61 -6.64 -3.18
N SER A 64 15.21 -7.38 -2.24
CA SER A 64 14.48 -8.01 -1.14
C SER A 64 14.02 -6.98 -0.11
N LYS A 65 12.72 -6.86 0.08
CA LYS A 65 12.13 -6.01 1.13
C LYS A 65 12.50 -6.51 2.52
N ASP A 66 12.60 -7.81 2.70
CA ASP A 66 12.97 -8.43 3.96
C ASP A 66 14.42 -8.15 4.33
N PHE A 67 15.33 -8.18 3.33
CA PHE A 67 16.70 -7.77 3.55
C PHE A 67 16.78 -6.30 3.99
N TYR A 68 16.07 -5.41 3.29
CA TYR A 68 15.99 -3.99 3.68
C TYR A 68 15.38 -3.82 5.08
N TYR A 69 14.28 -4.52 5.39
CA TYR A 69 13.63 -4.50 6.70
C TYR A 69 14.58 -4.82 7.84
N LEU A 70 15.49 -5.77 7.61
CA LEU A 70 16.45 -6.25 8.60
C LEU A 70 17.78 -5.48 8.64
N THR A 71 18.12 -4.72 7.58
CA THR A 71 19.43 -4.07 7.48
C THR A 71 19.38 -2.56 7.29
N GLY A 72 18.26 -2.02 6.82
CA GLY A 72 18.13 -0.61 6.41
C GLY A 72 18.88 -0.27 5.13
N ALA A 73 19.43 -1.25 4.42
CA ALA A 73 20.31 -1.02 3.26
C ALA A 73 19.81 -1.73 1.99
N ALA A 74 20.03 -1.08 0.85
CA ALA A 74 19.95 -1.70 -0.46
C ALA A 74 21.37 -2.06 -0.88
N GLN A 75 21.79 -3.30 -0.68
CA GLN A 75 23.11 -3.79 -1.11
C GLN A 75 22.93 -4.90 -2.14
N PRO A 76 23.31 -4.72 -3.40
CA PRO A 76 23.26 -5.79 -4.37
C PRO A 76 24.24 -6.92 -3.99
N GLU A 77 23.91 -8.13 -4.41
CA GLU A 77 24.75 -9.32 -4.23
C GLU A 77 25.19 -9.53 -2.76
N ALA A 78 24.25 -9.36 -1.80
CA ALA A 78 24.53 -9.60 -0.39
C ALA A 78 23.61 -10.67 0.18
N VAL A 79 24.06 -11.34 1.25
CA VAL A 79 23.27 -12.33 2.01
C VAL A 79 23.43 -12.04 3.49
N LEU A 80 22.34 -11.83 4.18
CA LEU A 80 22.28 -11.76 5.64
C LEU A 80 22.02 -13.17 6.19
N VAL A 81 22.87 -13.60 7.13
CA VAL A 81 22.72 -14.86 7.86
C VAL A 81 22.51 -14.54 9.34
N LEU A 82 21.39 -15.01 9.90
CA LEU A 82 21.07 -14.90 11.31
C LEU A 82 21.05 -16.30 11.93
N ALA A 83 21.80 -16.50 13.02
CA ALA A 83 21.90 -17.81 13.69
C ALA A 83 21.37 -17.74 15.12
N GLY A 84 20.47 -18.67 15.49
CA GLY A 84 19.80 -18.67 16.78
C GLY A 84 20.66 -19.07 17.96
N ASP A 85 21.77 -19.79 17.76
CA ASP A 85 22.56 -20.42 18.82
C ASP A 85 24.08 -20.16 18.76
N ALA A 86 24.56 -19.33 17.83
CA ALA A 86 25.97 -19.06 17.63
C ALA A 86 26.48 -17.87 18.46
N GLU A 87 27.77 -17.85 18.80
CA GLU A 87 28.44 -16.75 19.49
C GLU A 87 28.39 -15.45 18.65
N LYS A 88 28.50 -15.59 17.30
CA LYS A 88 28.27 -14.52 16.31
C LYS A 88 26.99 -14.83 15.56
N ARG A 89 25.93 -14.09 15.89
CA ARG A 89 24.58 -14.38 15.45
C ARG A 89 24.14 -13.65 14.19
N GLU A 90 24.87 -12.61 13.79
CA GLU A 90 24.46 -11.69 12.72
C GLU A 90 25.63 -11.46 11.79
N ILE A 91 25.59 -12.05 10.61
CA ILE A 91 26.67 -11.96 9.62
C ILE A 91 26.10 -11.54 8.28
N LEU A 92 26.67 -10.46 7.72
CA LEU A 92 26.41 -10.03 6.36
C LEU A 92 27.55 -10.48 5.45
N PHE A 93 27.21 -11.19 4.40
CA PHE A 93 28.14 -11.54 3.33
C PHE A 93 27.88 -10.62 2.14
N ASN A 94 28.93 -9.96 1.61
CA ASN A 94 28.86 -9.18 0.39
C ASN A 94 30.13 -9.30 -0.44
N ARG A 95 30.09 -8.81 -1.68
CA ARG A 95 31.21 -8.93 -2.62
C ARG A 95 32.50 -8.31 -2.10
N ALA A 96 32.40 -7.17 -1.40
CA ALA A 96 33.56 -6.40 -0.94
C ALA A 96 34.13 -6.87 0.41
N GLY A 97 33.42 -7.71 1.15
CA GLY A 97 33.79 -8.08 2.53
C GLY A 97 33.81 -6.93 3.52
N LYS A 98 33.18 -5.80 3.15
CA LYS A 98 33.06 -4.60 3.98
C LYS A 98 31.74 -3.89 3.68
N TRP A 99 31.24 -3.16 4.66
CA TRP A 99 30.04 -2.36 4.51
C TRP A 99 30.25 -1.20 3.53
N ALA A 100 29.30 -0.97 2.63
CA ALA A 100 29.36 0.07 1.60
C ALA A 100 28.31 1.15 1.81
N GLY A 101 28.06 1.61 3.03
CA GLY A 101 27.07 2.66 3.35
C GLY A 101 27.50 3.51 4.53
N ASP A 102 26.78 4.61 4.76
CA ASP A 102 26.95 5.46 5.92
C ASP A 102 26.46 4.71 7.18
N GLY A 103 27.39 4.38 8.07
CA GLY A 103 27.12 3.66 9.31
C GLY A 103 27.03 2.13 9.14
N ILE A 104 27.98 1.42 9.73
CA ILE A 104 27.87 -0.05 9.88
C ILE A 104 26.78 -0.30 10.92
N PRO A 105 25.79 -1.17 10.66
CA PRO A 105 24.91 -1.66 11.71
C PRO A 105 25.78 -2.34 12.79
N GLY A 106 25.96 -1.70 13.96
CA GLY A 106 27.02 -1.95 14.97
C GLY A 106 27.19 -3.38 15.47
N SER A 107 26.19 -4.26 15.27
CA SER A 107 26.28 -5.69 15.64
C SER A 107 26.57 -6.62 14.46
N LEU A 108 26.44 -6.16 13.19
CA LEU A 108 26.69 -6.99 12.01
C LEU A 108 28.17 -7.21 11.77
N GLU A 109 28.59 -8.46 11.77
CA GLU A 109 29.87 -8.84 11.21
C GLU A 109 29.76 -8.89 9.69
N VAL A 110 30.69 -8.20 8.97
CA VAL A 110 30.71 -8.20 7.51
C VAL A 110 31.84 -9.07 7.01
N ARG A 111 31.54 -10.01 6.09
CA ARG A 111 32.49 -10.94 5.47
C ARG A 111 32.39 -10.90 3.95
N ALA A 112 33.43 -11.39 3.29
CA ALA A 112 33.40 -11.58 1.85
C ALA A 112 32.41 -12.68 1.44
N MET A 113 31.75 -12.52 0.29
CA MET A 113 30.81 -13.52 -0.25
C MET A 113 31.51 -14.87 -0.49
N THR A 114 32.82 -14.89 -0.78
CA THR A 114 33.61 -16.11 -0.92
C THR A 114 33.60 -16.98 0.33
N ASP A 115 33.50 -16.36 1.52
CA ASP A 115 33.51 -17.07 2.79
C ASP A 115 32.16 -17.78 3.07
N LEU A 116 31.06 -17.29 2.47
CA LEU A 116 29.72 -17.87 2.63
C LEU A 116 29.70 -19.37 2.25
N ARG A 117 30.37 -19.74 1.15
CA ARG A 117 30.42 -21.12 0.66
C ARG A 117 31.00 -22.10 1.67
N SER A 118 31.97 -21.67 2.46
CA SER A 118 32.57 -22.49 3.51
C SER A 118 31.87 -22.38 4.86
N PHE A 119 31.21 -21.24 5.12
CA PHE A 119 30.52 -20.94 6.36
C PHE A 119 29.15 -21.64 6.43
N LEU A 120 28.32 -21.45 5.40
CA LEU A 120 26.92 -21.85 5.42
C LEU A 120 26.69 -23.34 5.68
N PRO A 121 27.36 -24.30 4.99
CA PRO A 121 27.17 -25.74 5.26
C PRO A 121 27.49 -26.16 6.69
N ARG A 122 28.38 -25.42 7.36
CA ARG A 122 28.71 -25.67 8.78
C ARG A 122 27.66 -25.06 9.70
N ALA A 123 27.19 -23.85 9.38
CA ALA A 123 26.22 -23.15 10.19
C ALA A 123 24.86 -23.84 10.25
N ILE A 124 24.43 -24.47 9.15
CA ILE A 124 23.09 -25.11 9.04
C ILE A 124 23.11 -26.63 9.33
N ARG A 125 24.28 -27.23 9.56
CA ARG A 125 24.37 -28.67 9.75
C ARG A 125 23.49 -29.10 10.92
N ASP A 126 22.60 -30.05 10.64
CA ASP A 126 21.63 -30.62 11.59
C ASP A 126 20.67 -29.60 12.24
N LYS A 127 20.52 -28.39 11.63
CA LYS A 127 19.63 -27.34 12.08
C LYS A 127 18.52 -27.06 11.09
N LYS A 128 17.48 -26.35 11.52
CA LYS A 128 16.46 -25.76 10.64
C LYS A 128 17.07 -24.60 9.86
N ALA A 129 16.94 -24.60 8.54
CA ALA A 129 17.29 -23.46 7.67
C ALA A 129 16.01 -22.72 7.27
N TYR A 130 15.94 -21.42 7.57
CA TYR A 130 14.81 -20.56 7.22
C TYR A 130 15.17 -19.71 5.99
N VAL A 131 14.39 -19.82 4.93
CA VAL A 131 14.64 -19.14 3.64
C VAL A 131 13.35 -18.56 3.08
N SER A 132 13.45 -17.55 2.20
CA SER A 132 12.28 -17.05 1.46
C SER A 132 11.95 -18.00 0.31
N PHE A 133 10.78 -18.61 0.33
CA PHE A 133 10.36 -19.58 -0.71
C PHE A 133 10.03 -18.91 -2.05
N PRO A 134 9.39 -17.74 -2.12
CA PRO A 134 9.16 -17.05 -3.40
C PRO A 134 10.43 -16.70 -4.18
N GLY A 135 11.58 -16.65 -3.47
CA GLY A 135 12.90 -16.40 -4.06
C GLY A 135 13.87 -17.56 -3.91
N LEU A 136 13.38 -18.77 -3.58
CA LEU A 136 14.26 -19.92 -3.23
C LEU A 136 15.25 -20.24 -4.34
N ASP A 137 14.80 -20.32 -5.60
CA ASP A 137 15.67 -20.65 -6.73
C ASP A 137 16.78 -19.60 -6.88
N GLY A 138 16.44 -18.31 -6.83
CA GLY A 138 17.44 -17.23 -6.87
C GLY A 138 18.34 -17.22 -5.63
N THR A 139 17.81 -17.57 -4.46
CA THR A 139 18.60 -17.73 -3.24
C THR A 139 19.59 -18.89 -3.40
N LEU A 140 19.16 -20.03 -3.90
CA LEU A 140 20.02 -21.19 -4.14
C LEU A 140 21.10 -20.89 -5.17
N GLU A 141 20.76 -20.20 -6.25
CA GLU A 141 21.72 -19.76 -7.26
C GLU A 141 22.80 -18.82 -6.66
N ALA A 142 22.38 -17.83 -5.88
CA ALA A 142 23.28 -16.93 -5.18
C ALA A 142 24.19 -17.65 -4.17
N LEU A 143 23.72 -18.74 -3.58
CA LEU A 143 24.47 -19.57 -2.64
C LEU A 143 25.38 -20.61 -3.32
N GLY A 144 25.31 -20.74 -4.65
CA GLY A 144 26.09 -21.73 -5.41
C GLY A 144 25.41 -23.09 -5.57
N GLY A 145 24.07 -23.11 -5.49
CA GLY A 145 23.21 -24.27 -5.74
C GLY A 145 22.65 -24.93 -4.47
N SER A 146 21.76 -25.91 -4.66
CA SER A 146 21.06 -26.62 -3.58
C SER A 146 21.97 -27.34 -2.59
N ALA A 147 23.18 -27.71 -3.03
CA ALA A 147 24.20 -28.32 -2.16
C ALA A 147 24.58 -27.43 -0.97
N ALA A 148 24.45 -26.11 -1.10
CA ALA A 148 24.77 -25.16 -0.03
C ALA A 148 23.89 -25.31 1.21
N ILE A 149 22.67 -25.84 1.05
CA ILE A 149 21.67 -26.03 2.14
C ILE A 149 21.32 -27.49 2.39
N SER A 150 21.97 -28.45 1.71
CA SER A 150 21.65 -29.89 1.80
C SER A 150 21.91 -30.52 3.16
N GLY A 151 22.74 -29.88 4.01
CA GLY A 151 23.04 -30.37 5.38
C GLY A 151 22.02 -29.92 6.45
N ALA A 152 20.98 -29.16 6.08
CA ALA A 152 19.96 -28.72 7.01
C ALA A 152 19.04 -29.89 7.43
N ALA A 153 18.65 -29.94 8.71
CA ALA A 153 17.67 -30.87 9.20
C ALA A 153 16.26 -30.66 8.61
N ALA A 154 15.94 -29.40 8.30
CA ALA A 154 14.72 -28.99 7.59
C ALA A 154 14.95 -27.65 6.91
N ILE A 155 14.26 -27.45 5.77
CA ILE A 155 14.19 -26.15 5.07
C ILE A 155 12.78 -25.61 5.27
N LEU A 156 12.66 -24.45 5.89
CA LEU A 156 11.39 -23.83 6.29
C LEU A 156 11.26 -22.41 5.70
N PRO A 157 10.03 -21.93 5.44
CA PRO A 157 9.81 -20.56 5.00
C PRO A 157 10.12 -19.58 6.14
N ILE A 158 10.85 -18.51 5.84
CA ILE A 158 11.06 -17.36 6.75
C ILE A 158 9.83 -16.41 6.74
N ASP A 159 9.05 -16.44 5.65
CA ASP A 159 7.96 -15.51 5.37
C ASP A 159 6.92 -15.42 6.51
N PRO A 160 6.50 -16.50 7.20
CA PRO A 160 5.57 -16.38 8.33
C PRO A 160 6.13 -15.54 9.49
N ILE A 161 7.43 -15.65 9.76
CA ILE A 161 8.11 -14.90 10.83
C ILE A 161 8.20 -13.42 10.46
N LEU A 162 8.67 -13.14 9.23
CA LEU A 162 8.82 -11.76 8.77
C LEU A 162 7.47 -11.07 8.57
N SER A 163 6.45 -11.80 8.08
CA SER A 163 5.09 -11.26 7.95
C SER A 163 4.52 -10.83 9.30
N GLU A 164 4.73 -11.62 10.36
CA GLU A 164 4.26 -11.25 11.70
C GLU A 164 4.97 -9.99 12.22
N LEU A 165 6.28 -9.87 11.98
CA LEU A 165 7.05 -8.71 12.41
C LEU A 165 6.70 -7.45 11.58
N ARG A 166 6.57 -7.57 10.25
CA ARG A 166 6.23 -6.46 9.34
C ARG A 166 4.80 -5.96 9.52
N MET A 167 3.89 -6.81 10.04
CA MET A 167 2.50 -6.43 10.26
C MET A 167 2.37 -5.29 11.28
N ILE A 168 3.16 -5.32 12.35
CA ILE A 168 3.14 -4.30 13.42
C ILE A 168 4.24 -3.28 13.11
N LYS A 169 3.84 -2.09 12.67
CA LYS A 169 4.75 -1.00 12.33
C LYS A 169 5.28 -0.33 13.59
N SER A 170 6.58 -0.07 13.62
CA SER A 170 7.20 0.77 14.64
C SER A 170 6.80 2.24 14.46
N PRO A 171 6.97 3.11 15.48
CA PRO A 171 6.70 4.54 15.34
C PRO A 171 7.44 5.20 14.16
N ASP A 172 8.68 4.83 13.90
CA ASP A 172 9.49 5.36 12.80
C ASP A 172 8.93 4.91 11.43
N GLU A 173 8.51 3.64 11.33
CA GLU A 173 7.84 3.14 10.11
C GLU A 173 6.52 3.86 9.86
N ILE A 174 5.72 4.09 10.92
CA ILE A 174 4.47 4.86 10.81
C ILE A 174 4.74 6.29 10.35
N GLN A 175 5.80 6.93 10.82
CA GLN A 175 6.18 8.27 10.41
C GLN A 175 6.58 8.33 8.92
N THR A 176 7.39 7.38 8.45
CA THR A 176 7.79 7.30 7.04
C THR A 176 6.59 6.98 6.14
N LEU A 177 5.71 6.08 6.59
CA LEU A 177 4.47 5.74 5.91
C LEU A 177 3.54 6.95 5.81
N GLN A 178 3.36 7.71 6.91
CA GLN A 178 2.59 8.95 6.91
C GLN A 178 3.14 9.94 5.87
N LYS A 179 4.46 10.03 5.72
CA LYS A 179 5.05 10.91 4.70
C LYS A 179 4.72 10.47 3.28
N ALA A 180 4.74 9.17 2.99
CA ALA A 180 4.30 8.64 1.69
C ALA A 180 2.82 8.96 1.43
N VAL A 181 1.97 8.79 2.44
CA VAL A 181 0.54 9.13 2.40
C VAL A 181 0.32 10.62 2.14
N ASP A 182 1.06 11.50 2.84
CA ASP A 182 0.95 12.95 2.67
C ASP A 182 1.33 13.40 1.26
N ILE A 183 2.37 12.79 0.66
CA ILE A 183 2.81 13.05 -0.71
C ILE A 183 1.71 12.64 -1.71
N THR A 184 1.11 11.47 -1.53
CA THR A 184 0.02 11.00 -2.39
C THR A 184 -1.22 11.87 -2.26
N ALA A 185 -1.56 12.28 -1.03
CA ALA A 185 -2.68 13.19 -0.80
C ALA A 185 -2.46 14.56 -1.44
N GLU A 186 -1.23 15.11 -1.40
CA GLU A 186 -0.87 16.34 -2.10
C GLU A 186 -1.03 16.19 -3.62
N ALA A 187 -0.52 15.08 -4.18
CA ALA A 187 -0.66 14.80 -5.62
C ALA A 187 -2.14 14.72 -6.02
N PHE A 188 -2.98 14.09 -5.21
CA PHE A 188 -4.42 14.05 -5.44
C PHE A 188 -5.07 15.43 -5.37
N VAL A 189 -4.70 16.26 -4.40
CA VAL A 189 -5.22 17.66 -4.28
C VAL A 189 -4.84 18.51 -5.51
N GLU A 190 -3.62 18.37 -6.01
CA GLU A 190 -3.20 19.07 -7.24
C GLU A 190 -4.00 18.61 -8.47
N VAL A 191 -4.28 17.32 -8.55
CA VAL A 191 -5.14 16.76 -9.61
C VAL A 191 -6.58 17.25 -9.49
N LEU A 192 -7.16 17.31 -8.27
CA LEU A 192 -8.50 17.84 -8.05
C LEU A 192 -8.66 19.24 -8.63
N LYS A 193 -7.67 20.10 -8.42
CA LYS A 193 -7.68 21.50 -8.91
C LYS A 193 -7.46 21.59 -10.42
N ALA A 194 -6.73 20.62 -11.00
CA ALA A 194 -6.33 20.66 -12.41
C ALA A 194 -7.34 20.00 -13.35
N ALA A 195 -7.98 18.90 -12.91
CA ALA A 195 -8.79 18.06 -13.78
C ALA A 195 -9.95 18.80 -14.41
N GLN A 196 -10.02 18.75 -15.75
CA GLN A 196 -11.09 19.39 -16.53
C GLN A 196 -11.29 18.65 -17.86
N PRO A 197 -12.46 18.82 -18.51
CA PRO A 197 -12.68 18.28 -19.84
C PRO A 197 -11.62 18.78 -20.83
N GLY A 198 -11.16 17.89 -21.72
CA GLY A 198 -10.14 18.19 -22.74
C GLY A 198 -8.73 17.76 -22.36
N MET A 199 -8.40 17.61 -21.07
CA MET A 199 -7.16 16.96 -20.64
C MET A 199 -7.20 15.46 -20.97
N THR A 200 -6.06 14.81 -21.00
CA THR A 200 -5.96 13.34 -21.11
C THR A 200 -5.67 12.69 -19.76
N GLU A 201 -5.90 11.38 -19.63
CA GLU A 201 -5.47 10.61 -18.44
C GLU A 201 -3.94 10.73 -18.24
N LYS A 202 -3.17 10.88 -19.34
CA LYS A 202 -1.71 11.09 -19.27
C LYS A 202 -1.32 12.47 -18.73
N ASP A 203 -2.09 13.52 -19.02
CA ASP A 203 -1.84 14.84 -18.43
C ASP A 203 -2.02 14.80 -16.91
N ILE A 204 -3.05 14.10 -16.46
CA ILE A 204 -3.30 13.89 -15.03
C ILE A 204 -2.17 13.06 -14.38
N ASP A 205 -1.74 11.97 -15.02
CA ASP A 205 -0.60 11.16 -14.57
C ASP A 205 0.69 12.01 -14.46
N ALA A 206 0.93 12.90 -15.41
CA ALA A 206 2.09 13.79 -15.38
C ALA A 206 2.09 14.75 -14.17
N ILE A 207 0.93 15.25 -13.74
CA ILE A 207 0.79 16.06 -12.51
C ILE A 207 1.16 15.26 -11.27
N ILE A 208 0.69 14.00 -11.19
CA ILE A 208 0.99 13.09 -10.09
C ILE A 208 2.51 12.83 -10.02
N GLN A 209 3.12 12.48 -11.17
CA GLN A 209 4.56 12.23 -11.25
C GLN A 209 5.39 13.46 -10.86
N PHE A 210 4.99 14.65 -11.33
CA PHE A 210 5.65 15.90 -10.97
C PHE A 210 5.61 16.13 -9.45
N THR A 211 4.45 15.95 -8.82
CA THR A 211 4.29 16.16 -7.37
C THR A 211 5.14 15.18 -6.58
N ASN A 212 5.11 13.89 -6.94
CA ASN A 212 5.94 12.87 -6.30
C ASN A 212 7.44 13.22 -6.38
N GLN A 213 7.93 13.60 -7.57
CA GLN A 213 9.34 13.93 -7.77
C GLN A 213 9.80 15.16 -6.98
N ARG A 214 8.94 16.18 -6.79
CA ARG A 214 9.25 17.33 -5.93
C ARG A 214 9.59 16.93 -4.49
N HIS A 215 9.02 15.83 -4.02
CA HIS A 215 9.26 15.26 -2.69
C HIS A 215 10.32 14.15 -2.70
N GLN A 216 11.08 13.98 -3.78
CA GLN A 216 12.07 12.91 -3.94
C GLN A 216 11.44 11.51 -3.80
N ALA A 217 10.12 11.41 -4.05
CA ALA A 217 9.36 10.18 -4.11
C ALA A 217 9.19 9.72 -5.57
N THR A 218 8.83 8.47 -5.75
CA THR A 218 8.40 7.92 -7.04
C THR A 218 7.01 7.32 -6.90
N SER A 219 6.27 7.16 -7.99
CA SER A 219 5.03 6.38 -7.92
C SER A 219 5.34 4.91 -7.69
N SER A 220 4.71 4.28 -6.73
CA SER A 220 4.70 2.82 -6.59
C SER A 220 3.79 2.21 -7.67
N PHE A 221 2.67 2.87 -7.90
CA PHE A 221 1.75 2.63 -8.99
C PHE A 221 0.93 3.90 -9.24
N THR A 222 0.27 3.98 -10.40
CA THR A 222 -0.62 5.08 -10.74
C THR A 222 -1.72 4.56 -11.66
N GLN A 223 -2.95 4.65 -11.20
CA GLN A 223 -4.14 4.45 -12.01
C GLN A 223 -4.87 5.77 -12.20
N VAL A 224 -5.17 6.11 -13.44
CA VAL A 224 -6.06 7.22 -13.82
C VAL A 224 -7.03 6.66 -14.83
N ALA A 225 -8.23 6.31 -14.40
CA ALA A 225 -9.22 5.61 -15.22
C ALA A 225 -10.47 6.46 -15.37
N SER A 226 -10.71 7.03 -16.56
CA SER A 226 -11.80 7.97 -16.82
C SER A 226 -12.94 7.36 -17.64
N GLY A 227 -14.18 7.77 -17.38
CA GLY A 227 -15.37 7.35 -18.09
C GLY A 227 -15.46 5.82 -18.21
N PRO A 228 -15.51 5.22 -19.42
CA PRO A 228 -15.59 3.78 -19.58
C PRO A 228 -14.40 3.00 -19.01
N ASN A 229 -13.25 3.65 -18.76
CA ASN A 229 -12.11 3.01 -18.12
C ASN A 229 -12.30 2.89 -16.60
N SER A 230 -13.12 3.75 -15.99
CA SER A 230 -13.37 3.80 -14.55
C SER A 230 -13.91 2.49 -13.95
N VAL A 231 -14.52 1.65 -14.78
CA VAL A 231 -15.09 0.36 -14.36
C VAL A 231 -14.06 -0.78 -14.31
N ASN A 232 -12.79 -0.50 -14.64
CA ASN A 232 -11.71 -1.48 -14.54
C ASN A 232 -11.03 -1.34 -13.18
N ILE A 233 -10.85 -2.44 -12.46
CA ILE A 233 -10.27 -2.45 -11.12
C ILE A 233 -8.81 -2.01 -11.16
N HIS A 234 -8.03 -2.50 -12.15
CA HIS A 234 -6.66 -2.10 -12.40
C HIS A 234 -6.54 -1.59 -13.83
N PHE A 235 -6.13 -0.34 -13.99
CA PHE A 235 -6.06 0.30 -15.28
C PHE A 235 -4.97 1.38 -15.31
N GLY A 236 -4.01 1.24 -16.22
CA GLY A 236 -2.99 2.27 -16.43
C GLY A 236 -3.56 3.48 -17.17
N SER A 237 -2.99 4.66 -16.96
CA SER A 237 -3.35 5.88 -17.69
C SER A 237 -3.11 5.75 -19.19
N THR A 238 -4.05 6.26 -20.01
CA THR A 238 -4.03 6.22 -21.48
C THR A 238 -4.10 7.62 -22.08
N PRO A 239 -3.92 7.78 -23.40
CA PRO A 239 -4.16 9.05 -24.08
C PRO A 239 -5.65 9.46 -24.19
N ARG A 240 -6.58 8.74 -23.53
CA ARG A 240 -8.01 9.07 -23.56
C ARG A 240 -8.24 10.49 -23.08
N VAL A 241 -9.01 11.26 -23.84
CA VAL A 241 -9.43 12.62 -23.48
C VAL A 241 -10.59 12.55 -22.50
N LEU A 242 -10.47 13.28 -21.41
CA LEU A 242 -11.48 13.45 -20.37
C LEU A 242 -12.70 14.18 -20.93
N GLN A 243 -13.88 13.62 -20.76
CA GLN A 243 -15.11 14.19 -21.27
C GLN A 243 -15.99 14.74 -20.14
N ALA A 244 -16.77 15.78 -20.44
CA ALA A 244 -17.81 16.23 -19.53
C ALA A 244 -18.78 15.08 -19.25
N GLY A 245 -19.11 14.85 -17.97
CA GLY A 245 -19.95 13.71 -17.55
C GLY A 245 -19.18 12.44 -17.19
N ASP A 246 -17.87 12.36 -17.46
CA ASP A 246 -17.05 11.26 -16.94
C ASP A 246 -16.84 11.37 -15.43
N VAL A 247 -16.65 10.24 -14.78
CA VAL A 247 -15.89 10.17 -13.53
C VAL A 247 -14.46 9.71 -13.82
N ILE A 248 -13.53 10.04 -12.94
CA ILE A 248 -12.18 9.46 -12.91
C ILE A 248 -12.05 8.67 -11.62
N VAL A 249 -11.68 7.41 -11.72
CA VAL A 249 -11.21 6.61 -10.58
C VAL A 249 -9.70 6.70 -10.55
N PHE A 250 -9.18 7.23 -9.46
CA PHE A 250 -7.77 7.23 -9.13
C PHE A 250 -7.44 6.09 -8.20
N ASP A 251 -6.23 5.56 -8.36
CA ASP A 251 -5.60 4.63 -7.46
C ASP A 251 -4.11 4.95 -7.45
N LEU A 252 -3.65 5.56 -6.36
CA LEU A 252 -2.37 6.27 -6.32
C LEU A 252 -1.54 5.83 -5.12
N GLY A 253 -0.26 5.54 -5.38
CA GLY A 253 0.72 5.31 -4.33
C GLY A 253 2.03 6.05 -4.59
N ALA A 254 2.52 6.78 -3.60
CA ALA A 254 3.88 7.31 -3.59
C ALA A 254 4.81 6.37 -2.85
N TRP A 255 5.98 6.15 -3.41
CA TRP A 255 7.07 5.42 -2.78
C TRP A 255 8.08 6.39 -2.20
N PHE A 256 8.13 6.45 -0.86
CA PHE A 256 9.05 7.30 -0.12
C PHE A 256 9.83 6.47 0.88
N GLU A 257 11.17 6.52 0.85
CA GLU A 257 12.07 5.76 1.73
C GLU A 257 11.67 4.28 1.89
N LYS A 258 11.39 3.61 0.77
CA LYS A 258 10.97 2.20 0.68
C LYS A 258 9.60 1.90 1.28
N ASN A 259 8.84 2.86 1.80
CA ASN A 259 7.44 2.69 2.17
C ASN A 259 6.53 3.24 1.08
N THR A 260 5.36 2.65 0.95
CA THR A 260 4.35 3.08 -0.01
C THR A 260 3.04 3.42 0.68
N SER A 261 2.25 4.29 0.07
CA SER A 261 0.87 4.59 0.40
C SER A 261 -0.07 3.97 -0.62
N ASP A 262 -1.36 3.96 -0.31
CA ASP A 262 -2.41 3.51 -1.20
C ASP A 262 -3.69 4.34 -1.00
N ILE A 263 -4.06 5.16 -1.98
CA ILE A 263 -5.21 6.06 -1.89
C ILE A 263 -6.00 5.98 -3.18
N SER A 264 -7.23 5.48 -3.09
CA SER A 264 -8.18 5.61 -4.20
C SER A 264 -9.21 6.71 -3.93
N ARG A 265 -9.52 7.46 -4.99
CA ARG A 265 -10.58 8.46 -5.01
C ARG A 265 -11.31 8.45 -6.34
N THR A 266 -12.55 8.88 -6.32
CA THR A 266 -13.35 9.08 -7.54
C THR A 266 -13.82 10.53 -7.60
N ILE A 267 -13.63 11.18 -8.76
CA ILE A 267 -14.03 12.59 -8.97
C ILE A 267 -14.83 12.75 -10.25
N PRO A 268 -15.72 13.76 -10.35
CA PRO A 268 -16.41 14.10 -11.59
C PRO A 268 -15.54 15.03 -12.43
N VAL A 269 -15.31 14.71 -13.72
CA VAL A 269 -14.50 15.54 -14.63
C VAL A 269 -15.07 16.97 -14.77
N SER A 270 -16.39 17.11 -14.70
CA SER A 270 -17.08 18.42 -14.82
C SER A 270 -17.07 19.27 -13.54
N GLY A 271 -16.37 18.84 -12.49
CA GLY A 271 -16.32 19.53 -11.20
C GLY A 271 -17.58 19.40 -10.35
N LYS A 272 -18.58 18.62 -10.82
CA LYS A 272 -19.81 18.32 -10.09
C LYS A 272 -20.31 16.93 -10.46
N PHE A 273 -20.67 16.12 -9.46
CA PHE A 273 -21.27 14.82 -9.66
C PHE A 273 -22.67 14.93 -10.27
N THR A 274 -23.03 14.03 -11.19
CA THR A 274 -24.43 13.84 -11.57
C THR A 274 -25.18 13.17 -10.43
N PRO A 275 -26.53 13.22 -10.42
CA PRO A 275 -27.30 12.51 -9.39
C PRO A 275 -26.94 11.02 -9.28
N GLU A 276 -26.80 10.31 -10.41
CA GLU A 276 -26.46 8.90 -10.46
C GLU A 276 -25.04 8.62 -9.94
N GLN A 277 -24.07 9.49 -10.28
CA GLN A 277 -22.70 9.39 -9.78
C GLN A 277 -22.68 9.62 -8.26
N ALA A 278 -23.42 10.64 -7.77
CA ALA A 278 -23.51 10.94 -6.34
C ALA A 278 -24.16 9.80 -5.55
N GLU A 279 -25.21 9.17 -6.07
CA GLU A 279 -25.86 8.01 -5.40
C GLU A 279 -24.88 6.85 -5.20
N ILE A 280 -24.10 6.48 -6.23
CA ILE A 280 -23.10 5.42 -6.12
C ILE A 280 -21.95 5.85 -5.22
N TYR A 281 -21.48 7.10 -5.35
CA TYR A 281 -20.38 7.62 -4.54
C TYR A 281 -20.71 7.61 -3.04
N GLU A 282 -21.88 8.16 -2.66
CA GLU A 282 -22.34 8.19 -1.28
C GLU A 282 -22.56 6.79 -0.70
N LEU A 283 -23.01 5.84 -1.51
CA LEU A 283 -23.14 4.46 -1.08
C LEU A 283 -21.76 3.84 -0.76
N VAL A 284 -20.76 4.02 -1.64
CA VAL A 284 -19.38 3.54 -1.42
C VAL A 284 -18.77 4.24 -0.20
N LEU A 285 -18.94 5.57 -0.08
CA LEU A 285 -18.44 6.34 1.05
C LEU A 285 -19.06 5.89 2.39
N SER A 286 -20.36 5.62 2.39
CA SER A 286 -21.05 5.11 3.58
C SER A 286 -20.53 3.73 4.00
N ALA A 287 -20.27 2.85 3.03
CA ALA A 287 -19.70 1.54 3.27
C ALA A 287 -18.29 1.65 3.84
N GLN A 288 -17.45 2.54 3.29
CA GLN A 288 -16.09 2.77 3.78
C GLN A 288 -16.10 3.31 5.23
N LYS A 289 -16.92 4.31 5.51
CA LYS A 289 -17.05 4.90 6.86
C LYS A 289 -17.45 3.84 7.89
N GLU A 290 -18.41 2.97 7.56
CA GLU A 290 -18.83 1.91 8.46
C GLU A 290 -17.73 0.87 8.68
N ALA A 291 -17.00 0.48 7.64
CA ALA A 291 -15.85 -0.40 7.77
C ALA A 291 -14.76 0.20 8.67
N ILE A 292 -14.35 1.45 8.41
CA ILE A 292 -13.30 2.13 9.19
C ILE A 292 -13.71 2.25 10.66
N ARG A 293 -15.00 2.50 10.95
CA ARG A 293 -15.52 2.55 12.32
C ARG A 293 -15.26 1.25 13.10
N LEU A 294 -15.22 0.11 12.41
CA LEU A 294 -14.96 -1.21 12.99
C LEU A 294 -13.47 -1.61 13.00
N MET A 295 -12.61 -0.85 12.36
CA MET A 295 -11.17 -1.10 12.38
C MET A 295 -10.56 -0.70 13.72
N THR A 296 -10.83 -1.47 14.75
CA THR A 296 -10.39 -1.22 16.13
C THR A 296 -9.65 -2.42 16.71
N PRO A 297 -8.76 -2.23 17.71
CA PRO A 297 -8.04 -3.34 18.34
C PRO A 297 -9.01 -4.44 18.82
N GLY A 298 -8.65 -5.70 18.58
CA GLY A 298 -9.45 -6.85 18.98
C GLY A 298 -10.58 -7.24 18.01
N THR A 299 -10.91 -6.39 17.04
CA THR A 299 -11.85 -6.77 15.97
C THR A 299 -11.17 -7.80 15.04
N THR A 300 -11.88 -8.88 14.68
CA THR A 300 -11.41 -9.81 13.64
C THR A 300 -11.24 -9.07 12.32
N ALA A 301 -10.10 -9.22 11.66
CA ALA A 301 -9.68 -8.39 10.52
C ALA A 301 -10.66 -8.41 9.32
N ILE A 302 -11.45 -9.48 9.13
CA ILE A 302 -12.47 -9.57 8.08
C ILE A 302 -13.74 -8.76 8.38
N LYS A 303 -14.03 -8.44 9.65
CA LYS A 303 -15.30 -7.80 10.06
C LYS A 303 -15.55 -6.42 9.42
N PRO A 304 -14.56 -5.53 9.28
CA PRO A 304 -14.73 -4.29 8.53
C PRO A 304 -15.18 -4.52 7.08
N GLN A 305 -14.59 -5.48 6.37
CA GLN A 305 -15.03 -5.82 5.01
C GLN A 305 -16.47 -6.34 4.99
N GLU A 306 -16.81 -7.27 5.87
CA GLU A 306 -18.19 -7.81 5.96
C GLU A 306 -19.23 -6.70 6.21
N ALA A 307 -18.87 -5.69 7.02
CA ALA A 307 -19.73 -4.56 7.28
C ALA A 307 -19.89 -3.65 6.05
N ALA A 308 -18.81 -3.34 5.35
CA ALA A 308 -18.87 -2.58 4.10
C ALA A 308 -19.73 -3.31 3.04
N GLU A 309 -19.51 -4.62 2.86
CA GLU A 309 -20.29 -5.44 1.93
C GLU A 309 -21.79 -5.40 2.25
N LYS A 310 -22.14 -5.48 3.53
CA LYS A 310 -23.54 -5.37 3.97
C LYS A 310 -24.15 -4.03 3.58
N VAL A 311 -23.46 -2.91 3.84
CA VAL A 311 -23.95 -1.57 3.47
C VAL A 311 -24.13 -1.47 1.96
N LEU A 312 -23.16 -1.95 1.16
CA LEU A 312 -23.25 -1.93 -0.29
C LEU A 312 -24.43 -2.73 -0.81
N LEU A 313 -24.63 -3.97 -0.33
CA LEU A 313 -25.70 -4.85 -0.80
C LEU A 313 -27.09 -4.33 -0.40
N GLU A 314 -27.23 -3.79 0.80
CA GLU A 314 -28.48 -3.15 1.23
C GLU A 314 -28.80 -1.90 0.41
N GLY A 315 -27.78 -1.08 0.10
CA GLY A 315 -27.91 0.10 -0.74
C GLY A 315 -28.28 -0.27 -2.18
N LEU A 316 -27.57 -1.22 -2.77
CA LEU A 316 -27.89 -1.74 -4.12
C LEU A 316 -29.31 -2.34 -4.19
N GLY A 317 -29.76 -2.98 -3.11
CA GLY A 317 -31.14 -3.47 -3.00
C GLY A 317 -32.17 -2.33 -3.01
N LYS A 318 -31.91 -1.23 -2.27
CA LYS A 318 -32.76 -0.02 -2.28
C LYS A 318 -32.82 0.65 -3.65
N LEU A 319 -31.68 0.64 -4.37
CA LEU A 319 -31.63 1.15 -5.74
C LEU A 319 -32.27 0.21 -6.78
N GLY A 320 -32.67 -1.01 -6.38
CA GLY A 320 -33.26 -2.00 -7.28
C GLY A 320 -32.24 -2.75 -8.15
N LEU A 321 -30.95 -2.70 -7.81
CA LEU A 321 -29.81 -3.34 -8.50
C LEU A 321 -29.55 -4.76 -7.99
N VAL A 322 -29.93 -5.06 -6.75
CA VAL A 322 -29.87 -6.38 -6.12
C VAL A 322 -31.28 -6.79 -5.71
N THR A 323 -31.67 -8.02 -6.06
CA THR A 323 -33.01 -8.58 -5.73
C THR A 323 -32.99 -9.50 -4.52
N ASP A 324 -31.81 -10.08 -4.21
CA ASP A 324 -31.53 -10.90 -3.04
C ASP A 324 -30.11 -10.56 -2.50
N PRO A 325 -30.03 -9.76 -1.43
CA PRO A 325 -28.75 -9.41 -0.81
C PRO A 325 -27.96 -10.62 -0.25
N ALA A 326 -28.62 -11.75 -0.02
CA ALA A 326 -27.96 -12.97 0.44
C ALA A 326 -27.38 -13.82 -0.71
N SER A 327 -27.72 -13.50 -1.96
CA SER A 327 -27.24 -14.24 -3.14
C SER A 327 -25.75 -14.05 -3.40
N PRO A 328 -24.92 -15.11 -3.33
CA PRO A 328 -23.47 -14.98 -3.56
C PRO A 328 -23.12 -14.51 -4.98
N TRP A 329 -23.93 -14.89 -5.98
CA TRP A 329 -23.64 -14.48 -7.35
C TRP A 329 -24.05 -13.03 -7.62
N GLN A 330 -25.16 -12.52 -7.04
CA GLN A 330 -25.52 -11.11 -7.14
C GLN A 330 -24.47 -10.23 -6.44
N ARG A 331 -23.97 -10.66 -5.27
CA ARG A 331 -22.82 -10.02 -4.61
C ARG A 331 -21.63 -9.92 -5.58
N ARG A 332 -21.22 -11.03 -6.21
CA ARG A 332 -20.06 -11.07 -7.12
C ARG A 332 -20.23 -10.23 -8.39
N LEU A 333 -21.46 -9.93 -8.78
CA LEU A 333 -21.73 -9.07 -9.94
C LEU A 333 -21.21 -7.64 -9.70
N TYR A 334 -21.30 -7.12 -8.48
CA TYR A 334 -20.98 -5.74 -8.11
C TYR A 334 -19.69 -5.62 -7.29
N ILE A 335 -19.45 -6.55 -6.39
CA ILE A 335 -18.27 -6.58 -5.51
C ILE A 335 -17.24 -7.52 -6.13
N GLN A 336 -16.25 -6.94 -6.81
CA GLN A 336 -15.33 -7.68 -7.67
C GLN A 336 -13.95 -7.91 -7.05
N HIS A 337 -13.61 -7.22 -5.95
CA HIS A 337 -12.35 -7.36 -5.22
C HIS A 337 -12.58 -7.37 -3.70
N GLY A 338 -11.54 -7.67 -2.92
CA GLY A 338 -11.53 -7.49 -1.47
C GLY A 338 -11.29 -6.03 -1.10
N PHE A 339 -11.58 -5.67 0.15
CA PHE A 339 -11.62 -4.27 0.57
C PHE A 339 -10.46 -3.89 1.50
N GLY A 340 -9.39 -4.69 1.54
CA GLY A 340 -8.27 -4.27 2.36
C GLY A 340 -7.10 -5.26 2.37
N HIS A 341 -5.92 -4.71 2.56
CA HIS A 341 -4.64 -5.39 2.69
C HIS A 341 -3.72 -4.61 3.62
N GLY A 342 -2.65 -5.25 4.09
CA GLY A 342 -1.58 -4.53 4.78
C GLY A 342 -0.81 -3.65 3.80
N ILE A 343 -0.30 -2.53 4.29
CA ILE A 343 0.55 -1.61 3.53
C ILE A 343 1.82 -1.29 4.29
N GLY A 344 2.92 -1.04 3.58
CA GLY A 344 4.22 -0.78 4.19
C GLY A 344 5.35 -0.76 3.19
N LEU A 345 6.26 -1.74 3.27
CA LEU A 345 7.35 -1.91 2.31
C LEU A 345 6.87 -2.44 0.95
N ASP A 346 5.67 -2.95 0.88
CA ASP A 346 4.97 -3.35 -0.33
C ASP A 346 3.58 -2.73 -0.34
N VAL A 347 3.00 -2.50 -1.52
CA VAL A 347 1.61 -2.04 -1.67
C VAL A 347 0.68 -3.09 -1.08
N HIS A 348 0.77 -4.32 -1.56
CA HIS A 348 0.17 -5.48 -0.92
C HIS A 348 1.21 -6.08 0.02
N ASP A 349 1.39 -5.47 1.19
CA ASP A 349 2.31 -5.94 2.23
C ASP A 349 1.79 -7.26 2.83
N VAL A 350 2.10 -7.57 4.03
CA VAL A 350 1.60 -8.76 4.71
C VAL A 350 0.11 -8.63 5.01
N TRP A 351 -0.67 -9.73 4.93
CA TRP A 351 -2.12 -9.79 5.12
C TRP A 351 -2.95 -9.06 4.04
N SER A 352 -3.02 -9.65 2.89
CA SER A 352 -4.01 -9.28 1.89
C SER A 352 -5.37 -9.94 2.19
N TRP A 353 -6.47 -9.42 1.62
CA TRP A 353 -7.83 -9.90 1.79
C TRP A 353 -8.02 -11.41 1.50
N TRP A 354 -7.16 -11.98 0.68
CA TRP A 354 -7.15 -13.44 0.41
C TRP A 354 -6.39 -14.25 1.45
N SER A 355 -5.69 -13.62 2.39
CA SER A 355 -4.98 -14.32 3.46
C SER A 355 -5.97 -15.00 4.41
N PRO A 356 -5.79 -16.28 4.76
CA PRO A 356 -6.57 -16.93 5.80
C PRO A 356 -6.54 -16.20 7.14
N LYS A 357 -5.46 -15.50 7.44
CA LYS A 357 -5.29 -14.69 8.65
C LYS A 357 -6.34 -13.59 8.81
N MET A 358 -6.84 -13.03 7.71
CA MET A 358 -7.92 -12.03 7.75
C MET A 358 -9.19 -12.57 8.44
N ARG A 359 -9.43 -13.88 8.39
CA ARG A 359 -10.60 -14.52 9.00
C ARG A 359 -10.39 -14.96 10.44
N THR A 360 -9.16 -15.13 10.88
CA THR A 360 -8.80 -15.74 12.18
C THR A 360 -8.12 -14.78 13.14
N GLU A 361 -7.36 -13.83 12.61
CA GLU A 361 -6.59 -12.88 13.42
C GLU A 361 -7.38 -11.62 13.74
N THR A 362 -7.04 -10.99 14.86
CA THR A 362 -7.60 -9.71 15.27
C THR A 362 -6.67 -8.56 14.92
N LEU A 363 -7.25 -7.40 14.69
CA LEU A 363 -6.53 -6.15 14.52
C LEU A 363 -5.79 -5.79 15.81
N LYS A 364 -4.53 -5.35 15.67
CA LYS A 364 -3.65 -4.99 16.79
C LYS A 364 -3.09 -3.58 16.58
N PRO A 365 -2.80 -2.83 17.67
CA PRO A 365 -2.12 -1.54 17.56
C PRO A 365 -0.82 -1.64 16.74
N GLY A 366 -0.55 -0.65 15.92
CA GLY A 366 0.58 -0.62 15.00
C GLY A 366 0.34 -1.28 13.63
N MET A 367 -0.78 -1.98 13.42
CA MET A 367 -1.17 -2.42 12.08
C MET A 367 -1.58 -1.23 11.22
N VAL A 368 -1.16 -1.22 9.95
CA VAL A 368 -1.66 -0.29 8.93
C VAL A 368 -2.24 -1.13 7.79
N LEU A 369 -3.51 -0.87 7.47
CA LEU A 369 -4.24 -1.58 6.42
C LEU A 369 -5.02 -0.57 5.57
N THR A 370 -5.26 -0.94 4.31
CA THR A 370 -6.17 -0.19 3.45
C THR A 370 -7.63 -0.50 3.78
N MET A 371 -8.53 0.40 3.37
CA MET A 371 -9.96 0.16 3.34
C MET A 371 -10.56 0.79 2.07
N GLU A 372 -10.89 -0.05 1.09
CA GLU A 372 -11.07 0.30 -0.32
C GLU A 372 -12.37 -0.24 -0.98
N PRO A 373 -13.55 -0.11 -0.39
CA PRO A 373 -14.77 -0.56 -1.06
C PRO A 373 -14.96 0.14 -2.41
N GLY A 374 -15.47 -0.61 -3.39
CA GLY A 374 -15.76 -0.09 -4.72
C GLY A 374 -16.95 -0.77 -5.38
N LEU A 375 -17.61 -0.03 -6.28
CA LEU A 375 -18.68 -0.51 -7.15
C LEU A 375 -18.37 -0.14 -8.60
N TYR A 376 -18.66 -1.07 -9.51
CA TYR A 376 -18.32 -0.91 -10.92
C TYR A 376 -19.48 -1.39 -11.78
N PHE A 377 -19.90 -0.55 -12.74
CA PHE A 377 -21.03 -0.80 -13.62
C PHE A 377 -20.60 -0.84 -15.10
N PRO A 378 -19.82 -1.85 -15.54
CA PRO A 378 -19.42 -1.94 -16.94
C PRO A 378 -20.64 -1.99 -17.88
N ALA A 379 -20.61 -1.19 -18.95
CA ALA A 379 -21.60 -1.33 -20.00
C ALA A 379 -21.58 -2.76 -20.58
N GLY A 380 -22.75 -3.33 -20.87
CA GLY A 380 -22.86 -4.70 -21.38
C GLY A 380 -22.65 -5.81 -20.35
N ARG A 381 -22.47 -5.49 -19.06
CA ARG A 381 -22.27 -6.51 -18.01
C ARG A 381 -23.48 -7.42 -17.83
N LEU A 382 -24.68 -6.87 -17.93
CA LEU A 382 -25.90 -7.64 -17.71
C LEU A 382 -26.12 -8.70 -18.79
N GLU A 383 -25.72 -8.43 -20.03
CA GLU A 383 -25.79 -9.41 -21.12
C GLU A 383 -24.88 -10.64 -20.84
N GLN A 384 -23.87 -10.46 -20.02
CA GLN A 384 -22.93 -11.52 -19.65
C GLN A 384 -23.43 -12.35 -18.45
N VAL A 385 -24.40 -11.86 -17.67
CA VAL A 385 -24.89 -12.52 -16.44
C VAL A 385 -25.28 -13.98 -16.68
N PRO A 386 -26.04 -14.35 -17.74
CA PRO A 386 -26.41 -15.75 -17.96
C PRO A 386 -25.22 -16.67 -18.17
N SER A 387 -24.14 -16.20 -18.81
CA SER A 387 -22.94 -16.98 -19.03
C SER A 387 -22.02 -17.02 -17.80
N MET A 388 -21.92 -15.90 -17.09
CA MET A 388 -21.05 -15.76 -15.91
C MET A 388 -21.52 -16.62 -14.72
N PHE A 389 -22.83 -16.74 -14.54
CA PHE A 389 -23.40 -17.33 -13.33
C PHE A 389 -24.22 -18.61 -13.56
N LYS A 390 -24.10 -19.22 -14.75
CA LYS A 390 -24.82 -20.47 -15.11
C LYS A 390 -24.60 -21.65 -14.15
N ALA A 391 -23.51 -21.63 -13.35
CA ALA A 391 -23.22 -22.65 -12.36
C ALA A 391 -23.83 -22.33 -10.97
N GLN A 392 -24.36 -21.12 -10.77
CA GLN A 392 -24.85 -20.63 -9.48
C GLN A 392 -26.38 -20.43 -9.44
N ALA A 393 -27.02 -20.24 -10.62
CA ALA A 393 -28.45 -20.05 -10.73
C ALA A 393 -28.99 -20.62 -12.04
N SER A 394 -30.30 -20.86 -12.11
CA SER A 394 -30.97 -21.34 -13.34
C SER A 394 -30.99 -20.26 -14.42
N GLU A 395 -31.07 -20.68 -15.66
CA GLU A 395 -31.15 -19.75 -16.82
C GLU A 395 -32.39 -18.85 -16.72
N GLU A 396 -33.51 -19.39 -16.22
CA GLU A 396 -34.74 -18.63 -16.01
C GLU A 396 -34.56 -17.55 -14.96
N GLU A 397 -33.95 -17.89 -13.80
CA GLU A 397 -33.64 -16.94 -12.72
C GLU A 397 -32.72 -15.82 -13.21
N LEU A 398 -31.65 -16.16 -13.93
CA LEU A 398 -30.69 -15.20 -14.46
C LEU A 398 -31.33 -14.24 -15.48
N LYS A 399 -32.17 -14.76 -16.39
CA LYS A 399 -32.93 -13.94 -17.35
C LYS A 399 -33.95 -13.03 -16.64
N ALA A 400 -34.68 -13.55 -15.68
CA ALA A 400 -35.65 -12.75 -14.87
C ALA A 400 -34.94 -11.62 -14.13
N PHE A 401 -33.78 -11.91 -13.53
CA PHE A 401 -32.93 -10.89 -12.89
C PHE A 401 -32.52 -9.79 -13.88
N VAL A 402 -31.95 -10.16 -15.02
CA VAL A 402 -31.51 -9.21 -16.05
C VAL A 402 -32.67 -8.34 -16.53
N ALA A 403 -33.83 -8.93 -16.78
CA ALA A 403 -35.03 -8.18 -17.21
C ALA A 403 -35.50 -7.19 -16.15
N ARG A 404 -35.45 -7.58 -14.87
CA ARG A 404 -35.86 -6.73 -13.74
C ARG A 404 -34.88 -5.59 -13.45
N VAL A 405 -33.58 -5.89 -13.45
CA VAL A 405 -32.52 -4.95 -13.05
C VAL A 405 -32.09 -4.04 -14.20
N GLY A 406 -32.25 -4.49 -15.46
CA GLY A 406 -31.74 -3.80 -16.66
C GLY A 406 -32.09 -2.32 -16.74
N PRO A 407 -33.37 -1.90 -16.59
CA PRO A 407 -33.73 -0.48 -16.67
C PRO A 407 -33.05 0.40 -15.60
N VAL A 408 -32.79 -0.15 -14.42
CA VAL A 408 -32.10 0.57 -13.34
C VAL A 408 -30.61 0.59 -13.59
N TYR A 409 -30.03 -0.55 -13.98
CA TYR A 409 -28.59 -0.66 -14.27
C TYR A 409 -28.13 0.31 -15.35
N ALA A 410 -28.98 0.53 -16.38
CA ALA A 410 -28.69 1.45 -17.47
C ALA A 410 -28.39 2.88 -17.02
N LYS A 411 -28.93 3.33 -15.85
CA LYS A 411 -28.68 4.65 -15.28
C LYS A 411 -27.22 4.79 -14.78
N TYR A 412 -26.62 3.69 -14.34
CA TYR A 412 -25.29 3.67 -13.72
C TYR A 412 -24.23 3.09 -14.66
N ALA A 413 -24.61 2.60 -15.84
CA ALA A 413 -23.68 1.99 -16.79
C ALA A 413 -22.52 2.96 -17.13
N GLY A 414 -21.29 2.47 -17.03
CA GLY A 414 -20.07 3.26 -17.23
C GLY A 414 -19.56 4.00 -16.00
N ILE A 415 -20.22 3.88 -14.84
CA ILE A 415 -19.75 4.45 -13.58
C ILE A 415 -18.91 3.40 -12.83
N GLY A 416 -17.66 3.76 -12.51
CA GLY A 416 -16.83 3.11 -11.52
C GLY A 416 -16.61 4.03 -10.33
N CYS A 417 -16.59 3.47 -9.12
CA CYS A 417 -16.32 4.22 -7.90
C CYS A 417 -15.51 3.38 -6.92
N ARG A 418 -14.37 3.87 -6.46
CA ARG A 418 -13.59 3.34 -5.34
C ARG A 418 -13.17 4.50 -4.44
N ILE A 419 -13.22 4.27 -3.14
CA ILE A 419 -12.75 5.19 -2.10
C ILE A 419 -11.91 4.37 -1.14
N GLU A 420 -10.64 4.74 -1.00
CA GLU A 420 -9.66 4.02 -0.22
C GLU A 420 -8.86 4.92 0.68
N ASP A 421 -8.65 4.48 1.89
CA ASP A 421 -7.79 5.13 2.87
C ASP A 421 -6.82 4.14 3.50
N ASP A 422 -5.61 4.62 3.82
CA ASP A 422 -4.67 3.98 4.72
C ASP A 422 -5.07 4.22 6.17
N VAL A 423 -5.28 3.15 6.93
CA VAL A 423 -5.82 3.19 8.29
C VAL A 423 -4.86 2.54 9.29
N LEU A 424 -4.34 3.33 10.23
CA LEU A 424 -3.55 2.87 11.36
C LEU A 424 -4.46 2.42 12.51
N ILE A 425 -4.26 1.20 12.99
CA ILE A 425 -4.86 0.73 14.24
C ILE A 425 -4.07 1.30 15.42
N THR A 426 -4.76 2.04 16.30
CA THR A 426 -4.19 2.64 17.51
C THR A 426 -4.50 1.82 18.75
N GLU A 427 -4.02 2.21 19.93
CA GLU A 427 -4.32 1.51 21.18
C GLU A 427 -5.82 1.46 21.53
N THR A 428 -6.60 2.46 21.11
CA THR A 428 -8.00 2.60 21.52
C THR A 428 -9.00 2.66 20.36
N GLY A 429 -8.52 2.58 19.11
CA GLY A 429 -9.37 2.70 17.93
C GLY A 429 -8.55 2.70 16.65
N ASN A 430 -8.75 3.70 15.79
CA ASN A 430 -7.97 3.85 14.56
C ASN A 430 -7.68 5.33 14.25
N ARG A 431 -6.78 5.54 13.31
CA ARG A 431 -6.48 6.83 12.71
C ARG A 431 -6.35 6.67 11.19
N VAL A 432 -7.18 7.37 10.45
CA VAL A 432 -7.05 7.47 9.00
C VAL A 432 -5.84 8.36 8.70
N LEU A 433 -4.85 7.82 7.98
CA LEU A 433 -3.62 8.53 7.63
C LEU A 433 -3.83 9.48 6.45
N SER A 434 -4.74 9.15 5.54
CA SER A 434 -5.02 9.81 4.26
C SER A 434 -6.08 10.93 4.34
N THR A 435 -6.31 11.50 5.51
CA THR A 435 -7.34 12.55 5.74
C THR A 435 -7.13 13.82 4.92
N ALA A 436 -5.89 14.10 4.47
CA ALA A 436 -5.58 15.24 3.61
C ALA A 436 -6.09 15.07 2.17
N ALA A 437 -6.43 13.85 1.73
CA ALA A 437 -7.10 13.58 0.46
C ALA A 437 -8.62 13.62 0.67
N PRO A 438 -9.35 14.69 0.24
CA PRO A 438 -10.76 14.84 0.52
C PRO A 438 -11.59 13.72 -0.12
N LYS A 439 -12.67 13.31 0.58
CA LYS A 439 -13.59 12.28 0.12
C LYS A 439 -15.07 12.63 0.31
N GLU A 440 -15.40 13.74 0.96
CA GLU A 440 -16.77 14.23 0.99
C GLU A 440 -17.09 14.95 -0.33
N ILE A 441 -18.26 14.67 -0.92
CA ILE A 441 -18.67 15.29 -2.21
C ILE A 441 -18.52 16.81 -2.17
N ALA A 442 -18.99 17.44 -1.11
CA ALA A 442 -18.95 18.90 -0.97
C ALA A 442 -17.50 19.44 -0.98
N ASP A 443 -16.55 18.74 -0.39
CA ASP A 443 -15.14 19.15 -0.38
C ASP A 443 -14.48 18.94 -1.74
N ILE A 444 -14.75 17.83 -2.42
CA ILE A 444 -14.30 17.54 -3.78
C ILE A 444 -14.78 18.65 -4.73
N GLU A 445 -16.10 18.89 -4.77
CA GLU A 445 -16.71 19.90 -5.66
C GLU A 445 -16.27 21.32 -5.33
N ARG A 446 -15.93 21.62 -4.08
CA ARG A 446 -15.36 22.91 -3.66
C ARG A 446 -13.93 23.06 -4.15
N MET A 447 -13.06 22.06 -3.94
CA MET A 447 -11.66 22.11 -4.33
C MET A 447 -11.46 22.14 -5.85
N MET A 448 -12.32 21.46 -6.61
CA MET A 448 -12.29 21.51 -8.07
C MET A 448 -12.59 22.90 -8.67
N LYS A 449 -13.07 23.85 -7.86
CA LYS A 449 -13.23 25.26 -8.27
C LYS A 449 -12.00 26.12 -8.01
N GLU A 450 -11.02 25.60 -7.26
CA GLU A 450 -9.79 26.31 -6.95
C GLU A 450 -8.87 26.36 -8.19
N PRO A 451 -8.13 27.45 -8.41
CA PRO A 451 -7.23 27.53 -9.56
C PRO A 451 -6.06 26.57 -9.43
N SER A 452 -5.65 25.96 -10.54
CA SER A 452 -4.45 25.15 -10.65
C SER A 452 -3.40 25.80 -11.55
N PRO A 453 -2.12 25.82 -11.15
CA PRO A 453 -1.04 26.27 -12.03
C PRO A 453 -0.89 25.37 -13.27
N PHE A 454 -1.27 24.10 -13.19
CA PHE A 454 -1.18 23.17 -14.31
C PHE A 454 -2.13 23.52 -15.47
N ASN A 455 -3.26 24.19 -15.21
CA ASN A 455 -4.21 24.60 -16.25
C ASN A 455 -3.64 25.67 -17.21
N GLN A 456 -2.50 26.28 -16.86
CA GLN A 456 -1.79 27.22 -17.74
C GLN A 456 -0.70 26.52 -18.57
N ILE A 457 -0.23 25.37 -18.13
CA ILE A 457 0.89 24.61 -18.74
C ILE A 457 0.35 23.58 -19.73
N ILE A 458 -0.73 22.91 -19.35
CA ILE A 458 -1.38 21.87 -20.15
C ILE A 458 -2.52 22.53 -20.94
N LYS A 459 -2.27 22.79 -22.22
CA LYS A 459 -3.24 23.41 -23.15
C LYS A 459 -3.47 22.52 -24.36
#